data_63b22513aec6daef86300a8e856d19d1
#
_entry.id   63b22513aec6daef86300a8e856d19d1
#
_cell.length_a   1.000
_cell.length_b   1.000
_cell.length_c   1.000
_cell.angle_alpha   90.00
_cell.angle_beta   90.00
_cell.angle_gamma   90.00
#
_symmetry.space_group_name_H-M   'P 1'
#
loop_
_entity.id
_entity.type
_entity.pdbx_description
1 polymer ?
#
loop_
_entity_poly.entity_id
_entity_poly.type
_entity_poly.pdbx_seq_one_letter_code
_entity_poly.pdbx_strand_id
1 'polypeptide(L)'
;STNVRVRVRDRFLNIRESSNIKFKNIDFSAGSINLRGSKYFTLEDCKFSFSSDMGLLGNSVAYSHFLKVRNCIFEYNNDGHSWSQQLSPHPVLENVLFRYNDWFGGTAWSPTTDRNYRGDSMVKAEAQGDQSWYGTQWRYITIENSYTAGIFAGPRSLIEYARLENLYEGCDCSGIQRNAAGARYSTTRFSWIINSPGLNGVRFDSKCGARFGDLHNVVSIGNRRGLRLK
;
A
#
# COMPACT_ATOMS: atom_id res chain seq x y z
N SER A 1 8.74 31.06 -15.92
CA SER A 1 7.27 30.93 -15.84
C SER A 1 6.93 29.78 -14.94
N THR A 2 6.30 30.08 -13.83
CA THR A 2 5.79 29.07 -12.89
C THR A 2 4.46 28.54 -13.43
N ASN A 3 4.46 27.31 -13.90
CA ASN A 3 3.21 26.63 -14.27
C ASN A 3 2.48 26.22 -12.99
N VAL A 4 1.49 26.98 -12.60
CA VAL A 4 0.56 26.61 -11.54
C VAL A 4 -0.48 25.66 -12.12
N ARG A 5 -0.55 24.45 -11.56
CA ARG A 5 -1.59 23.47 -11.91
C ARG A 5 -2.60 23.39 -10.77
N VAL A 6 -3.85 23.51 -11.09
CA VAL A 6 -4.94 23.40 -10.11
C VAL A 6 -5.68 22.11 -10.37
N ARG A 7 -5.91 21.34 -9.31
CA ARG A 7 -6.73 20.14 -9.35
C ARG A 7 -8.18 20.52 -9.60
N VAL A 8 -8.79 19.94 -10.61
CA VAL A 8 -10.18 20.21 -10.99
C VAL A 8 -11.12 19.06 -10.65
N ARG A 9 -10.57 17.85 -10.43
CA ARG A 9 -11.37 16.63 -10.14
C ARG A 9 -10.69 15.77 -9.10
N ASP A 10 -11.48 15.17 -8.23
CA ASP A 10 -10.97 14.26 -7.19
C ASP A 10 -10.53 12.90 -7.77
N ARG A 11 -11.14 12.46 -8.83
CA ARG A 11 -10.87 11.18 -9.47
C ARG A 11 -10.73 11.30 -10.96
N PHE A 12 -9.70 10.69 -11.53
CA PHE A 12 -9.55 10.54 -12.96
C PHE A 12 -10.43 9.44 -13.50
N LEU A 13 -10.42 8.31 -12.80
CA LEU A 13 -11.10 7.11 -13.21
C LEU A 13 -12.01 6.64 -12.07
N ASN A 14 -13.28 6.52 -12.39
CA ASN A 14 -14.25 5.88 -11.54
C ASN A 14 -14.88 4.73 -12.34
N ILE A 15 -14.32 3.54 -12.14
CA ILE A 15 -14.68 2.35 -12.92
C ILE A 15 -15.43 1.40 -12.00
N ARG A 16 -16.62 1.00 -12.42
CA ARG A 16 -17.46 0.07 -11.68
C ARG A 16 -17.90 -1.08 -12.56
N GLU A 17 -17.92 -2.28 -11.99
CA GLU A 17 -18.52 -3.49 -12.58
C GLU A 17 -18.09 -3.75 -14.03
N SER A 18 -16.85 -3.41 -14.35
CA SER A 18 -16.29 -3.52 -15.69
C SER A 18 -15.24 -4.63 -15.75
N SER A 19 -14.95 -5.13 -16.93
CA SER A 19 -13.96 -6.18 -17.09
C SER A 19 -13.02 -5.96 -18.29
N ASN A 20 -11.86 -6.62 -18.24
CA ASN A 20 -10.87 -6.62 -19.31
C ASN A 20 -10.37 -5.22 -19.70
N ILE A 21 -10.13 -4.37 -18.71
CA ILE A 21 -9.63 -3.03 -18.93
C ILE A 21 -8.12 -3.01 -18.70
N LYS A 22 -7.39 -2.45 -19.65
CA LYS A 22 -5.96 -2.22 -19.57
C LYS A 22 -5.62 -0.76 -19.84
N PHE A 23 -4.90 -0.13 -18.91
CA PHE A 23 -4.23 1.14 -19.12
C PHE A 23 -2.73 0.89 -19.25
N LYS A 24 -2.13 1.47 -20.25
CA LYS A 24 -0.70 1.33 -20.52
C LYS A 24 -0.07 2.63 -20.96
N ASN A 25 1.12 2.93 -20.45
CA ASN A 25 1.90 4.12 -20.79
C ASN A 25 1.13 5.42 -20.55
N ILE A 26 0.47 5.55 -19.40
CA ILE A 26 -0.33 6.75 -19.08
C ILE A 26 0.21 7.40 -17.81
N ASP A 27 0.40 8.71 -17.88
CA ASP A 27 0.71 9.54 -16.73
C ASP A 27 -0.58 10.20 -16.19
N PHE A 28 -0.97 9.80 -15.00
CA PHE A 28 -2.09 10.36 -14.25
C PHE A 28 -1.56 11.39 -13.25
N SER A 29 -1.94 12.65 -13.39
CA SER A 29 -1.46 13.73 -12.53
C SER A 29 -2.60 14.48 -11.87
N ALA A 30 -2.53 14.67 -10.57
CA ALA A 30 -3.48 15.40 -9.74
C ALA A 30 -4.89 14.78 -9.61
N GLY A 31 -4.98 13.47 -9.54
CA GLY A 31 -6.23 12.74 -9.28
C GLY A 31 -5.98 11.28 -8.92
N SER A 32 -7.01 10.54 -8.56
CA SER A 32 -6.95 9.15 -8.14
C SER A 32 -7.80 8.21 -8.99
N ILE A 33 -7.55 6.92 -8.84
CA ILE A 33 -8.36 5.86 -9.45
C ILE A 33 -9.28 5.27 -8.39
N ASN A 34 -10.53 5.04 -8.76
CA ASN A 34 -11.46 4.25 -7.98
C ASN A 34 -11.97 3.08 -8.84
N LEU A 35 -11.64 1.86 -8.40
CA LEU A 35 -12.11 0.63 -9.01
C LEU A 35 -13.02 -0.12 -8.05
N ARG A 36 -14.19 -0.50 -8.51
CA ARG A 36 -15.10 -1.30 -7.69
C ARG A 36 -15.81 -2.38 -8.52
N GLY A 37 -15.75 -3.61 -8.02
CA GLY A 37 -16.43 -4.74 -8.63
C GLY A 37 -15.91 -5.12 -10.02
N SER A 38 -14.69 -4.71 -10.38
CA SER A 38 -14.15 -4.95 -11.72
C SER A 38 -13.33 -6.24 -11.78
N LYS A 39 -13.20 -6.81 -12.97
CA LYS A 39 -12.42 -8.05 -13.18
C LYS A 39 -11.38 -7.85 -14.27
N TYR A 40 -10.22 -8.50 -14.13
CA TYR A 40 -9.14 -8.47 -15.11
C TYR A 40 -8.70 -7.05 -15.48
N PHE A 41 -8.44 -6.25 -14.46
CA PHE A 41 -7.96 -4.89 -14.63
C PHE A 41 -6.43 -4.86 -14.61
N THR A 42 -5.82 -4.15 -15.55
CA THR A 42 -4.36 -4.06 -15.67
C THR A 42 -3.91 -2.61 -15.76
N LEU A 43 -2.96 -2.24 -14.91
CA LEU A 43 -2.13 -1.05 -15.05
C LEU A 43 -0.71 -1.49 -15.42
N GLU A 44 -0.17 -0.96 -16.50
CA GLU A 44 1.17 -1.30 -16.98
C GLU A 44 1.89 -0.05 -17.45
N ASP A 45 3.13 0.12 -16.99
CA ASP A 45 3.96 1.26 -17.37
C ASP A 45 3.28 2.62 -17.12
N CYS A 46 2.55 2.74 -16.01
CA CYS A 46 1.78 3.95 -15.68
C CYS A 46 2.41 4.71 -14.50
N LYS A 47 2.18 6.02 -14.48
CA LYS A 47 2.62 6.89 -13.40
C LYS A 47 1.43 7.60 -12.77
N PHE A 48 1.42 7.66 -11.45
CA PHE A 48 0.39 8.35 -10.65
C PHE A 48 1.08 9.37 -9.75
N SER A 49 0.80 10.65 -9.94
CA SER A 49 1.44 11.70 -9.19
C SER A 49 0.47 12.78 -8.72
N PHE A 50 0.78 13.36 -7.56
CA PHE A 50 0.03 14.46 -6.98
C PHE A 50 -1.45 14.16 -6.73
N SER A 51 -1.80 12.91 -6.50
CA SER A 51 -3.13 12.61 -6.01
C SER A 51 -3.22 13.06 -4.56
N SER A 52 -4.23 13.82 -4.24
CA SER A 52 -4.62 14.10 -2.87
C SER A 52 -6.11 13.88 -2.77
N ASP A 53 -6.50 12.88 -2.06
CA ASP A 53 -7.89 12.70 -1.67
C ASP A 53 -8.04 13.23 -0.25
N MET A 54 -8.83 14.25 -0.07
CA MET A 54 -9.20 14.71 1.28
C MET A 54 -10.17 13.75 1.99
N GLY A 55 -10.54 12.68 1.34
CA GLY A 55 -11.34 11.58 1.84
C GLY A 55 -10.61 10.25 1.73
N LEU A 56 -10.09 9.78 2.77
CA LEU A 56 -9.75 8.41 3.23
C LEU A 56 -9.05 7.41 2.27
N LEU A 57 -9.18 7.49 0.96
CA LEU A 57 -8.65 6.45 0.07
C LEU A 57 -8.14 7.09 -1.23
N GLY A 58 -6.84 7.18 -1.39
CA GLY A 58 -6.21 7.56 -2.64
C GLY A 58 -6.62 6.65 -3.79
N ASN A 59 -5.70 5.90 -4.32
CA ASN A 59 -6.01 4.90 -5.33
C ASN A 59 -6.69 3.69 -4.70
N SER A 60 -7.99 3.59 -4.83
CA SER A 60 -8.83 2.60 -4.17
C SER A 60 -9.29 1.51 -5.11
N VAL A 61 -9.11 0.27 -4.68
CA VAL A 61 -9.61 -0.93 -5.37
C VAL A 61 -10.44 -1.75 -4.40
N ALA A 62 -11.71 -1.92 -4.70
CA ALA A 62 -12.60 -2.71 -3.86
C ALA A 62 -13.36 -3.76 -4.66
N TYR A 63 -13.52 -4.94 -4.10
CA TYR A 63 -14.26 -6.06 -4.70
C TYR A 63 -13.84 -6.40 -6.14
N SER A 64 -12.57 -6.13 -6.49
CA SER A 64 -12.08 -6.34 -7.86
C SER A 64 -11.17 -7.57 -7.92
N HIS A 65 -11.33 -8.37 -8.95
CA HIS A 65 -10.66 -9.65 -9.11
C HIS A 65 -9.57 -9.58 -10.18
N PHE A 66 -8.47 -10.31 -9.96
CA PHE A 66 -7.39 -10.45 -10.94
C PHE A 66 -6.81 -9.12 -11.40
N LEU A 67 -6.57 -8.25 -10.44
CA LEU A 67 -5.89 -6.99 -10.68
C LEU A 67 -4.40 -7.23 -10.93
N LYS A 68 -3.84 -6.56 -11.91
CA LYS A 68 -2.40 -6.53 -12.18
C LYS A 68 -1.90 -5.10 -12.25
N VAL A 69 -0.86 -4.81 -11.48
CA VAL A 69 -0.15 -3.51 -11.52
C VAL A 69 1.31 -3.82 -11.77
N ARG A 70 1.84 -3.38 -12.89
CA ARG A 70 3.22 -3.67 -13.29
C ARG A 70 3.95 -2.43 -13.77
N ASN A 71 5.22 -2.32 -13.40
CA ASN A 71 6.10 -1.24 -13.82
C ASN A 71 5.49 0.15 -13.57
N CYS A 72 4.80 0.32 -12.46
CA CYS A 72 4.09 1.56 -12.16
C CYS A 72 4.81 2.38 -11.10
N ILE A 73 4.63 3.70 -11.16
CA ILE A 73 5.18 4.65 -10.21
C ILE A 73 4.04 5.41 -9.54
N PHE A 74 4.07 5.46 -8.21
CA PHE A 74 3.18 6.27 -7.38
C PHE A 74 4.03 7.26 -6.59
N GLU A 75 3.98 8.54 -6.93
CA GLU A 75 4.83 9.53 -6.30
C GLU A 75 4.12 10.84 -5.96
N TYR A 76 4.62 11.50 -4.91
CA TYR A 76 4.09 12.79 -4.44
C TYR A 76 2.59 12.78 -4.16
N ASN A 77 2.04 11.63 -3.82
CA ASN A 77 0.65 11.54 -3.41
C ASN A 77 0.53 11.95 -1.94
N ASN A 78 -0.44 12.77 -1.63
CA ASN A 78 -0.60 13.34 -0.29
C ASN A 78 -1.85 12.78 0.40
N ASP A 79 -1.98 11.50 0.39
CA ASP A 79 -2.95 10.79 1.22
C ASP A 79 -2.28 9.60 1.90
N GLY A 80 -2.81 9.18 3.00
CA GLY A 80 -2.26 8.07 3.77
C GLY A 80 -2.22 6.73 3.03
N HIS A 81 -2.85 6.64 1.84
CA HIS A 81 -2.90 5.43 1.07
C HIS A 81 -2.61 5.69 -0.41
N SER A 82 -1.37 5.61 -0.80
CA SER A 82 -1.03 5.66 -2.23
C SER A 82 -1.67 4.54 -3.03
N TRP A 83 -1.98 3.44 -2.36
CA TRP A 83 -2.70 2.31 -2.90
C TRP A 83 -3.49 1.60 -1.79
N SER A 84 -4.80 1.47 -1.95
CA SER A 84 -5.67 0.74 -1.04
C SER A 84 -6.46 -0.33 -1.77
N GLN A 85 -6.43 -1.53 -1.26
CA GLN A 85 -7.10 -2.67 -1.83
C GLN A 85 -7.91 -3.40 -0.77
N GLN A 86 -9.20 -3.48 -0.99
CA GLN A 86 -10.13 -4.13 -0.10
C GLN A 86 -10.88 -5.24 -0.80
N LEU A 87 -11.02 -6.38 -0.12
CA LEU A 87 -11.84 -7.49 -0.61
C LEU A 87 -11.60 -7.89 -2.08
N SER A 88 -10.36 -7.74 -2.53
CA SER A 88 -9.96 -8.01 -3.91
C SER A 88 -9.02 -9.20 -3.96
N PRO A 89 -9.48 -10.37 -4.37
CA PRO A 89 -8.67 -11.59 -4.38
C PRO A 89 -7.63 -11.60 -5.49
N HIS A 90 -6.49 -12.19 -5.16
CA HIS A 90 -5.40 -12.50 -6.07
C HIS A 90 -4.83 -11.33 -6.91
N PRO A 91 -4.64 -10.14 -6.35
CA PRO A 91 -3.95 -9.11 -7.09
C PRO A 91 -2.46 -9.38 -7.14
N VAL A 92 -1.85 -8.91 -8.21
CA VAL A 92 -0.41 -8.95 -8.44
C VAL A 92 0.12 -7.54 -8.61
N LEU A 93 1.02 -7.13 -7.73
CA LEU A 93 1.81 -5.91 -7.88
C LEU A 93 3.26 -6.34 -8.15
N GLU A 94 3.81 -5.91 -9.26
CA GLU A 94 5.13 -6.33 -9.71
C GLU A 94 5.91 -5.14 -10.26
N ASN A 95 7.12 -4.94 -9.76
CA ASN A 95 7.99 -3.84 -10.13
C ASN A 95 7.28 -2.48 -9.97
N VAL A 96 6.85 -2.18 -8.75
CA VAL A 96 6.11 -0.95 -8.43
C VAL A 96 6.93 -0.10 -7.47
N LEU A 97 7.05 1.17 -7.80
CA LEU A 97 7.73 2.18 -6.99
C LEU A 97 6.71 3.11 -6.34
N PHE A 98 6.79 3.22 -5.02
CA PHE A 98 6.11 4.23 -4.22
C PHE A 98 7.15 5.15 -3.61
N ARG A 99 7.11 6.45 -3.89
CA ARG A 99 8.08 7.39 -3.33
C ARG A 99 7.52 8.78 -3.07
N TYR A 100 8.11 9.44 -2.09
CA TYR A 100 7.75 10.81 -1.70
C TYR A 100 6.25 10.98 -1.45
N ASN A 101 5.59 9.92 -1.05
CA ASN A 101 4.18 9.97 -0.76
C ASN A 101 3.97 10.44 0.69
N ASP A 102 2.80 11.03 0.93
CA ASP A 102 2.44 11.66 2.20
C ASP A 102 3.47 12.68 2.68
N TRP A 103 4.03 13.43 1.75
CA TRP A 103 5.11 14.39 1.96
C TRP A 103 4.73 15.55 2.89
N PHE A 104 3.44 15.77 3.11
CA PHE A 104 2.96 16.80 4.01
C PHE A 104 2.99 16.36 5.49
N GLY A 105 3.46 15.17 5.76
CA GLY A 105 3.44 14.61 7.11
C GLY A 105 2.01 14.50 7.64
N GLY A 106 1.15 14.18 6.80
CA GLY A 106 -0.06 14.70 6.64
C GLY A 106 -1.14 14.39 7.54
N THR A 107 -1.24 13.84 8.18
CA THR A 107 -2.35 13.57 9.09
C THR A 107 -2.84 14.73 9.95
N ALA A 108 -2.32 15.89 9.70
CA ALA A 108 -2.77 17.08 10.40
C ALA A 108 -4.19 17.52 10.04
N TRP A 109 -4.80 16.98 9.01
CA TRP A 109 -6.09 17.44 8.55
C TRP A 109 -7.09 16.33 8.22
N SER A 110 -7.40 15.51 9.19
CA SER A 110 -8.75 14.96 9.26
C SER A 110 -9.56 15.90 10.17
N PRO A 111 -10.59 16.58 9.69
CA PRO A 111 -11.50 17.34 10.53
C PRO A 111 -12.35 16.44 11.44
N THR A 112 -12.27 15.14 11.23
CA THR A 112 -12.83 14.16 12.15
C THR A 112 -11.82 13.88 13.24
N THR A 113 -12.19 14.14 14.46
CA THR A 113 -11.44 14.00 15.70
C THR A 113 -10.92 12.59 16.00
N ASP A 114 -10.91 11.72 15.03
CA ASP A 114 -10.44 10.35 15.19
C ASP A 114 -8.93 10.29 14.94
N ARG A 115 -8.18 10.55 16.00
CA ARG A 115 -6.71 10.45 16.05
C ARG A 115 -6.18 9.05 15.74
N ASN A 116 -7.02 8.10 15.43
CA ASN A 116 -6.69 6.71 15.20
C ASN A 116 -6.30 6.39 13.75
N TYR A 117 -6.38 7.34 12.83
CA TYR A 117 -5.99 7.16 11.43
C TYR A 117 -4.55 7.57 11.12
N ARG A 118 -3.77 7.87 12.13
CA ARG A 118 -2.32 8.07 11.95
C ARG A 118 -1.66 6.72 11.77
N GLY A 119 -1.16 6.44 10.61
CA GLY A 119 -0.29 5.31 10.42
C GLY A 119 -0.83 4.19 9.55
N ASP A 120 -1.54 4.54 8.53
CA ASP A 120 -1.91 3.58 7.53
C ASP A 120 -0.77 3.35 6.54
N SER A 121 -0.56 2.10 6.24
CA SER A 121 0.46 1.65 5.31
C SER A 121 0.21 2.21 3.93
N MET A 122 1.27 2.62 3.24
CA MET A 122 1.21 3.14 1.88
C MET A 122 0.53 2.21 0.91
N VAL A 123 0.72 0.95 1.11
CA VAL A 123 0.22 -0.08 0.21
C VAL A 123 -0.56 -1.08 1.05
N LYS A 124 -1.86 -0.90 1.05
CA LYS A 124 -2.76 -1.65 1.93
C LYS A 124 -3.53 -2.70 1.18
N ALA A 125 -3.38 -3.95 1.56
CA ALA A 125 -4.31 -5.01 1.23
C ALA A 125 -4.99 -5.47 2.51
N GLU A 126 -6.15 -4.90 2.79
CA GLU A 126 -6.89 -5.21 3.99
C GLU A 126 -7.91 -6.31 3.77
N ALA A 127 -7.84 -7.31 4.62
CA ALA A 127 -8.90 -8.27 4.77
C ALA A 127 -9.69 -7.92 6.03
N GLN A 128 -10.89 -7.43 5.87
CA GLN A 128 -11.83 -7.38 6.97
C GLN A 128 -12.49 -8.76 7.15
N GLY A 129 -12.25 -9.38 8.29
CA GLY A 129 -12.85 -10.65 8.64
C GLY A 129 -12.09 -11.90 8.18
N ASP A 130 -12.66 -13.04 8.43
CA ASP A 130 -12.06 -14.37 8.26
C ASP A 130 -12.02 -14.86 6.80
N GLN A 131 -12.01 -13.96 5.85
CA GLN A 131 -12.07 -14.31 4.43
C GLN A 131 -10.71 -14.76 3.93
N SER A 132 -10.59 -16.02 3.68
CA SER A 132 -9.36 -16.76 3.44
C SER A 132 -8.78 -16.70 2.02
N TRP A 133 -9.21 -15.79 1.16
CA TRP A 133 -8.98 -15.88 -0.28
C TRP A 133 -8.25 -14.68 -0.92
N TYR A 134 -7.47 -13.96 -0.15
CA TYR A 134 -6.86 -12.73 -0.67
C TYR A 134 -5.55 -12.86 -1.43
N GLY A 135 -4.69 -13.74 -1.13
CA GLY A 135 -3.50 -14.14 -1.91
C GLY A 135 -2.79 -13.07 -2.72
N THR A 136 -2.59 -11.87 -2.16
CA THR A 136 -1.89 -10.77 -2.86
C THR A 136 -0.42 -11.11 -3.08
N GLN A 137 0.10 -10.87 -4.27
CA GLN A 137 1.51 -11.02 -4.59
C GLN A 137 2.15 -9.64 -4.76
N TRP A 138 3.17 -9.38 -3.96
CA TRP A 138 3.97 -8.17 -3.94
C TRP A 138 5.39 -8.55 -4.33
N ARG A 139 5.80 -8.26 -5.55
CA ARG A 139 7.11 -8.63 -6.08
C ARG A 139 7.86 -7.41 -6.57
N TYR A 140 9.12 -7.29 -6.18
CA TYR A 140 9.96 -6.16 -6.59
C TYR A 140 9.32 -4.80 -6.27
N ILE A 141 8.81 -4.68 -5.05
CA ILE A 141 8.18 -3.43 -4.58
C ILE A 141 9.24 -2.56 -3.92
N THR A 142 9.33 -1.32 -4.34
CA THR A 142 10.13 -0.30 -3.66
C THR A 142 9.22 0.74 -3.04
N ILE A 143 9.42 1.01 -1.74
CA ILE A 143 8.77 2.11 -1.03
C ILE A 143 9.86 2.94 -0.38
N GLU A 144 9.97 4.20 -0.76
CA GLU A 144 11.05 5.04 -0.29
C GLU A 144 10.63 6.48 0.03
N ASN A 145 11.35 7.10 0.97
CA ASN A 145 11.24 8.52 1.28
C ASN A 145 9.79 8.99 1.50
N SER A 146 9.09 8.30 2.35
CA SER A 146 7.65 8.52 2.56
C SER A 146 7.30 8.62 4.04
N TYR A 147 6.30 9.41 4.37
CA TYR A 147 5.90 9.67 5.76
C TYR A 147 4.95 8.62 6.35
N THR A 148 4.69 7.57 5.65
CA THR A 148 3.79 6.50 6.08
C THR A 148 4.54 5.21 6.40
N ALA A 149 3.84 4.24 6.94
CA ALA A 149 4.32 2.86 7.05
C ALA A 149 4.49 2.22 5.66
N GLY A 150 4.99 1.02 5.61
CA GLY A 150 5.23 0.32 4.36
C GLY A 150 4.03 -0.50 3.86
N ILE A 151 4.17 -1.82 3.83
CA ILE A 151 3.17 -2.75 3.30
C ILE A 151 2.29 -3.29 4.43
N PHE A 152 0.98 -3.14 4.28
CA PHE A 152 0.00 -3.80 5.12
C PHE A 152 -0.60 -4.98 4.37
N ALA A 153 -0.21 -6.20 4.74
CA ALA A 153 -0.52 -7.38 3.96
C ALA A 153 -1.64 -8.24 4.56
N GLY A 154 -2.54 -8.67 3.70
CA GLY A 154 -3.61 -9.61 4.01
C GLY A 154 -3.15 -11.09 4.10
N PRO A 155 -4.07 -12.02 4.39
CA PRO A 155 -3.77 -13.44 4.45
C PRO A 155 -3.34 -14.02 3.11
N ARG A 156 -2.58 -15.12 3.18
CA ARG A 156 -2.05 -15.83 2.01
C ARG A 156 -1.26 -14.95 1.05
N SER A 157 -0.77 -13.81 1.50
CA SER A 157 0.03 -12.91 0.69
C SER A 157 1.47 -13.37 0.58
N LEU A 158 2.06 -13.12 -0.58
CA LEU A 158 3.48 -13.26 -0.82
C LEU A 158 4.09 -11.87 -0.95
N ILE A 159 5.11 -11.58 -0.16
CA ILE A 159 5.97 -10.41 -0.32
C ILE A 159 7.36 -10.91 -0.60
N GLU A 160 7.91 -10.58 -1.75
CA GLU A 160 9.27 -10.96 -2.10
C GLU A 160 9.99 -9.86 -2.88
N TYR A 161 11.30 -9.74 -2.63
CA TYR A 161 12.15 -8.72 -3.22
C TYR A 161 11.64 -7.30 -2.98
N ALA A 162 11.04 -7.06 -1.80
CA ALA A 162 10.60 -5.74 -1.42
C ALA A 162 11.75 -4.95 -0.77
N ARG A 163 11.89 -3.68 -1.15
CA ARG A 163 12.80 -2.72 -0.53
C ARG A 163 12.02 -1.56 0.03
N LEU A 164 12.06 -1.39 1.34
CA LEU A 164 11.40 -0.33 2.07
C LEU A 164 12.47 0.51 2.77
N GLU A 165 12.55 1.79 2.47
CA GLU A 165 13.64 2.63 2.92
C GLU A 165 13.19 4.04 3.26
N ASN A 166 13.74 4.61 4.33
CA ASN A 166 13.47 5.99 4.75
C ASN A 166 11.97 6.27 4.92
N LEU A 167 11.31 5.44 5.72
CA LEU A 167 9.92 5.63 6.10
C LEU A 167 9.88 6.36 7.45
N TYR A 168 9.17 7.49 7.51
CA TYR A 168 9.30 8.45 8.61
C TYR A 168 8.13 8.48 9.58
N GLU A 169 7.22 7.55 9.52
CA GLU A 169 6.08 7.55 10.43
C GLU A 169 6.49 7.23 11.87
N GLY A 170 5.93 7.98 12.80
CA GLY A 170 6.15 7.81 14.23
C GLY A 170 5.07 7.00 14.96
N CYS A 171 4.29 6.18 14.26
CA CYS A 171 3.24 5.38 14.88
C CYS A 171 3.72 4.01 15.36
N ASP A 172 2.83 3.23 15.92
CA ASP A 172 3.05 1.82 16.26
C ASP A 172 2.96 0.91 15.01
N CYS A 173 3.60 1.32 13.94
CA CYS A 173 3.55 0.73 12.60
C CYS A 173 4.84 -0.01 12.24
N SER A 174 4.91 -0.51 11.03
CA SER A 174 6.04 -1.31 10.56
C SER A 174 6.26 -1.13 9.06
N GLY A 175 7.47 -1.41 8.61
CA GLY A 175 7.75 -1.53 7.19
C GLY A 175 6.87 -2.60 6.54
N ILE A 176 6.76 -3.77 7.15
CA ILE A 176 5.80 -4.79 6.74
C ILE A 176 4.94 -5.15 7.95
N GLN A 177 3.65 -4.90 7.85
CA GLN A 177 2.70 -5.18 8.91
C GLN A 177 1.70 -6.26 8.52
N ARG A 178 1.51 -7.19 9.44
CA ARG A 178 0.57 -8.29 9.32
C ARG A 178 -0.31 -8.33 10.55
N ASN A 179 -1.55 -7.93 10.40
CA ASN A 179 -2.52 -8.03 11.49
C ASN A 179 -3.21 -9.40 11.48
N ALA A 180 -3.62 -9.87 12.62
CA ALA A 180 -4.50 -11.02 12.87
C ALA A 180 -4.64 -12.02 11.70
N ALA A 181 -5.70 -11.90 10.91
CA ALA A 181 -5.93 -12.73 9.74
C ALA A 181 -4.87 -12.54 8.64
N GLY A 182 -4.23 -11.39 8.56
CA GLY A 182 -3.22 -11.07 7.55
C GLY A 182 -1.93 -11.89 7.62
N ALA A 183 -1.66 -12.51 8.76
CA ALA A 183 -0.49 -13.37 8.90
C ALA A 183 -0.73 -14.81 8.44
N ARG A 184 -1.98 -15.23 8.29
CA ARG A 184 -2.29 -16.62 7.95
C ARG A 184 -1.75 -17.03 6.60
N TYR A 185 -0.90 -18.06 6.58
CA TYR A 185 -0.32 -18.64 5.37
C TYR A 185 0.36 -17.63 4.45
N SER A 186 0.92 -16.59 5.04
CA SER A 186 1.58 -15.53 4.29
C SER A 186 3.09 -15.65 4.40
N THR A 187 3.79 -15.35 3.32
CA THR A 187 5.24 -15.41 3.24
C THR A 187 5.84 -14.04 2.97
N THR A 188 6.91 -13.71 3.69
CA THR A 188 7.78 -12.58 3.38
C THR A 188 9.19 -13.08 3.23
N ARG A 189 9.83 -12.79 2.09
CA ARG A 189 11.19 -13.27 1.83
C ARG A 189 12.00 -12.35 0.95
N PHE A 190 13.33 -12.46 1.05
CA PHE A 190 14.28 -11.70 0.24
C PHE A 190 13.96 -10.20 0.22
N SER A 191 13.69 -9.63 1.40
CA SER A 191 13.20 -8.26 1.49
C SER A 191 14.07 -7.44 2.46
N TRP A 192 14.12 -6.13 2.24
CA TRP A 192 14.91 -5.19 3.00
C TRP A 192 14.04 -4.08 3.57
N ILE A 193 14.17 -3.82 4.87
CA ILE A 193 13.56 -2.69 5.55
C ILE A 193 14.69 -1.88 6.20
N ILE A 194 14.94 -0.68 5.71
CA ILE A 194 16.15 0.07 6.00
C ILE A 194 15.81 1.49 6.45
N ASN A 195 16.54 2.00 7.43
CA ASN A 195 16.52 3.40 7.86
C ASN A 195 15.12 3.97 8.13
N SER A 196 14.31 3.22 8.86
CA SER A 196 12.96 3.65 9.25
C SER A 196 12.83 3.72 10.79
N PRO A 197 13.48 4.70 11.44
CA PRO A 197 13.68 4.69 12.90
C PRO A 197 12.39 4.82 13.71
N GLY A 198 11.33 5.34 13.13
CA GLY A 198 10.01 5.39 13.75
C GLY A 198 9.23 4.07 13.71
N LEU A 199 9.64 3.15 12.86
CA LEU A 199 8.90 1.92 12.55
C LEU A 199 9.60 0.66 13.06
N ASN A 200 8.81 -0.41 13.23
CA ASN A 200 9.39 -1.75 13.30
C ASN A 200 9.70 -2.23 11.87
N GLY A 201 10.67 -3.10 11.69
CA GLY A 201 10.92 -3.72 10.38
C GLY A 201 9.73 -4.57 9.94
N VAL A 202 9.55 -5.72 10.54
CA VAL A 202 8.38 -6.59 10.33
C VAL A 202 7.60 -6.71 11.63
N ARG A 203 6.28 -6.68 11.54
CA ARG A 203 5.39 -6.87 12.69
C ARG A 203 4.31 -7.88 12.40
N PHE A 204 4.17 -8.83 13.31
CA PHE A 204 3.02 -9.70 13.41
C PHE A 204 2.18 -9.23 14.61
N ASP A 205 1.04 -8.63 14.33
CA ASP A 205 0.13 -8.11 15.34
C ASP A 205 -1.10 -8.99 15.43
N SER A 206 -1.17 -9.77 16.48
CA SER A 206 -2.26 -10.71 16.60
C SER A 206 -2.87 -10.72 17.97
N LYS A 207 -3.99 -10.08 18.11
CA LYS A 207 -4.92 -10.51 19.14
C LYS A 207 -5.62 -11.83 18.80
N CYS A 208 -5.61 -12.28 17.55
CA CYS A 208 -6.45 -13.38 17.07
C CYS A 208 -5.80 -14.28 16.01
N GLY A 209 -4.51 -14.58 16.09
CA GLY A 209 -3.98 -15.68 15.33
C GLY A 209 -3.12 -15.35 14.11
N ALA A 210 -2.03 -14.63 14.31
CA ALA A 210 -0.90 -14.66 13.38
C ALA A 210 -0.31 -16.08 13.34
N ARG A 211 -1.06 -17.01 12.79
CA ARG A 211 -0.67 -18.41 12.68
C ARG A 211 -0.15 -18.69 11.29
N PHE A 212 0.90 -19.50 11.19
CA PHE A 212 1.43 -19.98 9.90
C PHE A 212 1.96 -18.86 8.97
N GLY A 213 2.43 -17.77 9.54
CA GLY A 213 3.19 -16.76 8.79
C GLY A 213 4.64 -17.21 8.66
N ASP A 214 5.21 -17.03 7.47
CA ASP A 214 6.57 -17.41 7.15
C ASP A 214 7.43 -16.16 6.85
N LEU A 215 8.61 -16.12 7.45
CA LEU A 215 9.55 -15.01 7.32
C LEU A 215 10.96 -15.55 7.17
N HIS A 216 11.59 -15.35 6.02
CA HIS A 216 12.97 -15.77 5.81
C HIS A 216 13.73 -14.87 4.85
N ASN A 217 15.05 -14.81 5.01
CA ASN A 217 15.94 -13.96 4.23
C ASN A 217 15.50 -12.48 4.19
N VAL A 218 15.11 -11.93 5.35
CA VAL A 218 14.70 -10.54 5.51
C VAL A 218 15.74 -9.78 6.31
N VAL A 219 16.13 -8.63 5.79
CA VAL A 219 17.09 -7.71 6.43
C VAL A 219 16.32 -6.52 7.00
N SER A 220 16.58 -6.20 8.27
CA SER A 220 16.00 -5.04 8.95
C SER A 220 17.11 -4.25 9.66
N ILE A 221 17.45 -3.08 9.14
CA ILE A 221 18.57 -2.26 9.63
C ILE A 221 18.13 -0.82 9.82
N GLY A 222 18.54 -0.19 10.93
CA GLY A 222 18.23 1.22 11.20
C GLY A 222 16.75 1.48 11.52
N ASN A 223 16.02 0.46 11.90
CA ASN A 223 14.62 0.54 12.30
C ASN A 223 14.50 0.53 13.84
N ARG A 224 13.35 0.96 14.36
CA ARG A 224 13.08 0.95 15.81
C ARG A 224 13.22 -0.45 16.42
N ARG A 225 12.78 -1.48 15.71
CA ARG A 225 12.94 -2.90 16.03
C ARG A 225 13.03 -3.69 14.75
N GLY A 226 13.82 -4.75 14.72
CA GLY A 226 13.92 -5.63 13.55
C GLY A 226 12.62 -6.41 13.31
N LEU A 227 12.23 -7.20 14.29
CA LEU A 227 10.99 -8.00 14.27
C LEU A 227 10.18 -7.69 15.54
N ARG A 228 8.88 -7.58 15.40
CA ARG A 228 7.95 -7.46 16.52
C ARG A 228 6.84 -8.51 16.42
N LEU A 229 6.78 -9.36 17.43
CA LEU A 229 5.69 -10.29 17.64
C LEU A 229 4.80 -9.76 18.78
N LYS A 230 3.49 -9.79 18.60
CA LYS A 230 2.54 -9.24 19.58
C LYS A 230 1.30 -10.13 19.72
#